data_c9b8fb21ca1e4ae56faa1f72beef181a
#
_entry.id   c9b8fb21ca1e4ae56faa1f72beef181a
#
_cell.length_a   1.000
_cell.length_b   1.000
_cell.length_c   1.000
_cell.angle_alpha   90.00
_cell.angle_beta   90.00
_cell.angle_gamma   90.00
#
_symmetry.space_group_name_H-M   'P 1'
#
loop_
_entity.id
_entity.type
_entity.pdbx_description
1 polymer ?
#
loop_
_entity_poly.entity_id
_entity_poly.type
_entity_poly.pdbx_seq_one_letter_code
_entity_poly.pdbx_strand_id
1 'polypeptide(L)'
;GIMKNHYKALSAIPKIFYKQNDNDNAKGSDSVHIVIDPNGGFQLWLGEAKFYNSLEDARLYEPINSVEQMLRKPIMKKECGIMTNLNELDKQIENQTLLKKIKECFDENTSIDEIKPKLHIPILLLHECQITASTTEMSDEYKNSIISFHRDRAHSFFKKQINKLSSVHKYSEINFHLILFPVPDKT
;
A
#
# COMPACT_ATOMS: atom_id res chain seq x y z
N GLY A 1 5.07 -12.96 1.09
CA GLY A 1 5.11 -11.65 1.73
C GLY A 1 3.84 -11.34 2.52
N ILE A 2 3.81 -10.22 3.25
CA ILE A 2 2.73 -9.80 4.17
C ILE A 2 1.36 -9.83 3.49
N MET A 3 1.24 -9.25 2.30
CA MET A 3 -0.02 -9.19 1.55
C MET A 3 -0.63 -10.57 1.30
N LYS A 4 0.17 -11.51 0.80
CA LYS A 4 -0.32 -12.88 0.51
C LYS A 4 -0.62 -13.67 1.79
N ASN A 5 0.26 -13.64 2.78
CA ASN A 5 0.15 -14.53 3.94
C ASN A 5 -0.84 -14.02 4.98
N HIS A 6 -0.84 -12.73 5.27
CA HIS A 6 -1.68 -12.12 6.29
C HIS A 6 -3.04 -11.69 5.74
N TYR A 7 -3.08 -10.96 4.63
CA TYR A 7 -4.31 -10.43 4.06
C TYR A 7 -4.96 -11.33 3.01
N LYS A 8 -4.36 -12.49 2.67
CA LYS A 8 -4.84 -13.42 1.63
C LYS A 8 -5.05 -12.73 0.28
N ALA A 9 -4.25 -11.71 0.01
CA ALA A 9 -4.37 -10.88 -1.18
C ALA A 9 -3.95 -11.64 -2.44
N LEU A 10 -4.75 -11.50 -3.49
CA LEU A 10 -4.40 -11.94 -4.85
C LEU A 10 -3.48 -10.90 -5.48
N SER A 11 -2.37 -11.34 -6.06
CA SER A 11 -1.49 -10.43 -6.80
C SER A 11 -2.13 -10.09 -8.14
N ALA A 12 -2.60 -8.87 -8.29
CA ALA A 12 -3.25 -8.42 -9.52
C ALA A 12 -2.23 -8.07 -10.61
N ILE A 13 -1.04 -7.58 -10.22
CA ILE A 13 0.02 -7.20 -11.17
C ILE A 13 1.39 -7.63 -10.62
N PRO A 14 2.10 -8.56 -11.29
CA PRO A 14 3.52 -8.79 -11.05
C PRO A 14 4.30 -7.64 -11.69
N LYS A 15 4.65 -6.60 -10.92
CA LYS A 15 5.33 -5.38 -11.45
C LYS A 15 6.69 -5.62 -12.09
N ILE A 16 7.30 -6.77 -11.87
CA ILE A 16 8.57 -7.15 -12.50
C ILE A 16 8.48 -7.18 -14.04
N PHE A 17 7.29 -7.37 -14.62
CA PHE A 17 7.11 -7.51 -16.08
C PHE A 17 6.78 -6.21 -16.82
N TYR A 18 6.60 -5.08 -16.13
CA TYR A 18 6.12 -3.83 -16.72
C TYR A 18 7.14 -2.69 -16.75
N LYS A 19 8.42 -2.95 -16.49
CA LYS A 19 9.48 -2.02 -16.85
C LYS A 19 9.63 -2.01 -18.37
N GLN A 20 8.89 -1.14 -19.05
CA GLN A 20 9.02 -0.96 -20.50
C GLN A 20 10.23 -0.14 -20.91
N ASN A 21 10.87 0.60 -19.98
CA ASN A 21 12.13 1.34 -20.22
C ASN A 21 12.92 1.42 -18.91
N ASP A 22 14.22 1.18 -18.98
CA ASP A 22 15.15 1.28 -17.83
C ASP A 22 15.25 2.70 -17.24
N ASN A 23 14.80 3.73 -17.97
CA ASN A 23 14.80 5.13 -17.56
C ASN A 23 13.45 5.66 -17.05
N ASP A 24 12.38 4.86 -17.09
CA ASP A 24 11.10 5.24 -16.51
C ASP A 24 11.10 4.82 -15.04
N ASN A 25 11.29 5.78 -14.15
CA ASN A 25 10.91 5.61 -12.75
C ASN A 25 9.44 5.21 -12.75
N ALA A 26 9.13 3.98 -12.34
CA ALA A 26 7.77 3.45 -12.31
C ALA A 26 6.91 4.37 -11.44
N LYS A 27 6.23 5.34 -12.08
CA LYS A 27 5.28 6.23 -11.44
C LYS A 27 4.03 5.40 -11.16
N GLY A 28 3.79 5.08 -9.91
CA GLY A 28 2.63 4.29 -9.49
C GLY A 28 2.89 3.60 -8.16
N SER A 29 2.00 2.71 -7.76
CA SER A 29 2.16 1.91 -6.55
C SER A 29 3.27 0.86 -6.71
N ASP A 30 3.98 0.50 -5.62
CA ASP A 30 5.00 -0.57 -5.65
C ASP A 30 4.37 -1.96 -5.79
N SER A 31 3.12 -2.11 -5.37
CA SER A 31 2.36 -3.36 -5.51
C SER A 31 0.88 -3.10 -5.71
N VAL A 32 0.22 -3.98 -6.47
CA VAL A 32 -1.22 -3.95 -6.72
C VAL A 32 -1.81 -5.30 -6.39
N HIS A 33 -2.80 -5.32 -5.50
CA HIS A 33 -3.45 -6.53 -5.04
C HIS A 33 -4.97 -6.35 -4.98
N ILE A 34 -5.70 -7.46 -5.10
CA ILE A 34 -7.12 -7.55 -4.79
C ILE A 34 -7.29 -8.45 -3.58
N VAL A 35 -8.07 -8.02 -2.61
CA VAL A 35 -8.51 -8.83 -1.48
C VAL A 35 -10.00 -9.06 -1.63
N ILE A 36 -10.40 -10.33 -1.63
CA ILE A 36 -11.83 -10.70 -1.69
C ILE A 36 -12.38 -10.61 -0.27
N ASP A 37 -13.44 -9.85 -0.11
CA ASP A 37 -14.16 -9.73 1.15
C ASP A 37 -14.95 -11.00 1.44
N PRO A 38 -14.98 -11.52 2.67
CA PRO A 38 -15.81 -12.67 3.04
C PRO A 38 -17.29 -12.51 2.70
N ASN A 39 -17.79 -11.28 2.62
CA ASN A 39 -19.18 -10.95 2.27
C ASN A 39 -19.43 -10.90 0.73
N GLY A 40 -18.47 -11.34 -0.08
CA GLY A 40 -18.60 -11.37 -1.54
C GLY A 40 -18.32 -10.04 -2.24
N GLY A 41 -17.71 -9.08 -1.54
CA GLY A 41 -17.14 -7.87 -2.11
C GLY A 41 -15.65 -8.03 -2.46
N PHE A 42 -15.01 -6.92 -2.82
CA PHE A 42 -13.57 -6.89 -3.01
C PHE A 42 -13.00 -5.52 -2.61
N GLN A 43 -11.70 -5.50 -2.34
CA GLN A 43 -10.91 -4.33 -1.99
C GLN A 43 -9.74 -4.24 -2.96
N LEU A 44 -9.38 -3.01 -3.35
CA LEU A 44 -8.19 -2.71 -4.12
C LEU A 44 -7.08 -2.25 -3.17
N TRP A 45 -5.94 -2.91 -3.20
CA TRP A 45 -4.80 -2.59 -2.36
C TRP A 45 -3.63 -2.10 -3.21
N LEU A 46 -3.31 -0.82 -3.09
CA LEU A 46 -2.17 -0.17 -3.75
C LEU A 46 -1.07 0.09 -2.73
N GLY A 47 0.01 -0.69 -2.78
CA GLY A 47 1.05 -0.68 -1.78
C GLY A 47 2.20 0.27 -2.12
N GLU A 48 2.76 0.89 -1.08
CA GLU A 48 4.00 1.66 -1.10
C GLU A 48 4.99 1.06 -0.11
N ALA A 49 6.26 0.92 -0.47
CA ALA A 49 7.30 0.39 0.41
C ALA A 49 8.55 1.26 0.35
N LYS A 50 9.10 1.57 1.51
CA LYS A 50 10.36 2.31 1.65
C LYS A 50 11.27 1.63 2.65
N PHE A 51 12.58 1.79 2.44
CA PHE A 51 13.58 1.30 3.35
C PHE A 51 14.52 2.44 3.79
N TYR A 52 14.50 2.75 5.08
CA TYR A 52 15.22 3.88 5.68
C TYR A 52 16.25 3.44 6.72
N ASN A 53 17.28 4.29 6.95
CA ASN A 53 18.21 4.13 8.06
C ASN A 53 17.60 4.61 9.39
N SER A 54 16.53 5.42 9.33
CA SER A 54 15.81 5.91 10.51
C SER A 54 14.40 6.35 10.15
N LEU A 55 13.51 6.48 11.14
CA LEU A 55 12.17 7.06 10.99
C LEU A 55 12.12 8.52 11.47
N GLU A 56 13.12 9.32 11.15
CA GLU A 56 13.10 10.75 11.44
C GLU A 56 11.94 11.45 10.72
N ASP A 57 11.44 12.51 11.32
CA ASP A 57 10.27 13.27 10.85
C ASP A 57 10.39 13.75 9.40
N ALA A 58 11.60 14.15 8.97
CA ALA A 58 11.86 14.59 7.60
C ALA A 58 11.63 13.47 6.57
N ARG A 59 11.95 12.22 6.91
CA ARG A 59 11.80 11.06 6.03
C ARG A 59 10.36 10.62 5.85
N LEU A 60 9.47 10.93 6.81
CA LEU A 60 8.06 10.56 6.72
C LEU A 60 7.30 11.29 5.59
N TYR A 61 7.84 12.39 5.06
CA TYR A 61 7.22 13.09 3.93
C TYR A 61 7.36 12.35 2.59
N GLU A 62 8.41 11.57 2.40
CA GLU A 62 8.64 10.87 1.14
C GLU A 62 7.54 9.85 0.81
N PRO A 63 7.17 8.90 1.68
CA PRO A 63 6.06 7.99 1.42
C PRO A 63 4.71 8.71 1.30
N ILE A 64 4.50 9.80 2.04
CA ILE A 64 3.29 10.62 1.90
C ILE A 64 3.22 11.27 0.51
N ASN A 65 4.34 11.78 -0.01
CA ASN A 65 4.42 12.33 -1.35
C ASN A 65 4.20 11.25 -2.43
N SER A 66 4.73 10.04 -2.24
CA SER A 66 4.47 8.91 -3.13
C SER A 66 2.98 8.58 -3.18
N VAL A 67 2.32 8.51 -2.02
CA VAL A 67 0.87 8.29 -1.92
C VAL A 67 0.09 9.44 -2.58
N GLU A 68 0.48 10.69 -2.39
CA GLU A 68 -0.14 11.84 -3.08
C GLU A 68 -0.08 11.68 -4.59
N GLN A 69 1.08 11.29 -5.13
CA GLN A 69 1.24 11.05 -6.57
C GLN A 69 0.36 9.88 -7.05
N MET A 70 0.34 8.78 -6.28
CA MET A 70 -0.49 7.60 -6.58
C MET A 70 -1.98 7.96 -6.66
N LEU A 71 -2.47 8.84 -5.79
CA LEU A 71 -3.88 9.27 -5.75
C LEU A 71 -4.27 10.23 -6.88
N ARG A 72 -3.34 10.67 -7.72
CA ARG A 72 -3.68 11.49 -8.89
C ARG A 72 -4.47 10.67 -9.91
N LYS A 73 -5.58 11.24 -10.39
CA LYS A 73 -6.50 10.56 -11.31
C LYS A 73 -5.83 9.86 -12.50
N PRO A 74 -4.87 10.47 -13.23
CA PRO A 74 -4.23 9.80 -14.35
C PRO A 74 -3.44 8.55 -13.95
N ILE A 75 -2.79 8.56 -12.77
CA ILE A 75 -1.98 7.44 -12.29
C ILE A 75 -2.91 6.30 -11.85
N MET A 76 -3.94 6.61 -11.07
CA MET A 76 -4.93 5.60 -10.66
C MET A 76 -5.64 4.97 -11.87
N LYS A 77 -6.04 5.76 -12.87
CA LYS A 77 -6.62 5.22 -14.11
C LYS A 77 -5.67 4.27 -14.84
N LYS A 78 -4.39 4.61 -14.92
CA LYS A 78 -3.37 3.73 -15.49
C LYS A 78 -3.25 2.40 -14.73
N GLU A 79 -3.20 2.44 -13.40
CA GLU A 79 -3.13 1.23 -12.56
C GLU A 79 -4.39 0.37 -12.73
N CYS A 80 -5.57 0.96 -12.75
CA CYS A 80 -6.84 0.26 -12.98
C CYS A 80 -6.90 -0.34 -14.40
N GLY A 81 -6.54 0.41 -15.43
CA GLY A 81 -6.53 -0.05 -16.82
C GLY A 81 -5.55 -1.21 -17.06
N ILE A 82 -4.41 -1.21 -16.38
CA ILE A 82 -3.48 -2.36 -16.43
C ILE A 82 -4.16 -3.61 -15.82
N MET A 83 -4.91 -3.46 -14.73
CA MET A 83 -5.58 -4.59 -14.07
C MET A 83 -6.68 -5.23 -14.93
N THR A 84 -7.47 -4.41 -15.65
CA THR A 84 -8.56 -4.92 -16.49
C THR A 84 -8.06 -5.71 -17.71
N ASN A 85 -6.86 -5.38 -18.18
CA ASN A 85 -6.25 -6.03 -19.34
C ASN A 85 -5.49 -7.32 -19.01
N LEU A 86 -5.42 -7.72 -17.73
CA LEU A 86 -4.72 -8.92 -17.31
C LEU A 86 -5.67 -10.10 -17.18
N ASN A 87 -5.49 -11.12 -18.07
CA ASN A 87 -6.14 -12.43 -17.95
C ASN A 87 -5.75 -13.20 -16.67
N GLU A 88 -4.87 -12.64 -15.83
CA GLU A 88 -4.43 -13.25 -14.58
C GLU A 88 -5.55 -13.31 -13.54
N LEU A 89 -6.44 -12.32 -13.52
CA LEU A 89 -7.60 -12.33 -12.62
C LEU A 89 -8.59 -13.42 -12.98
N ASP A 90 -8.75 -13.71 -14.27
CA ASP A 90 -9.64 -14.75 -14.78
C ASP A 90 -9.22 -16.15 -14.29
N LYS A 91 -7.91 -16.34 -14.08
CA LYS A 91 -7.35 -17.60 -13.59
C LYS A 91 -7.42 -17.75 -12.06
N GLN A 92 -7.52 -16.63 -11.33
CA GLN A 92 -7.46 -16.61 -9.88
C GLN A 92 -8.84 -16.49 -9.21
N ILE A 93 -9.85 -16.00 -9.93
CA ILE A 93 -11.20 -15.77 -9.42
C ILE A 93 -12.19 -16.67 -10.14
N GLU A 94 -12.62 -17.73 -9.45
CA GLU A 94 -13.60 -18.70 -10.00
C GLU A 94 -15.02 -18.10 -10.08
N ASN A 95 -15.36 -17.18 -9.16
CA ASN A 95 -16.68 -16.54 -9.14
C ASN A 95 -16.81 -15.51 -10.27
N GLN A 96 -17.45 -15.91 -11.37
CA GLN A 96 -17.62 -15.08 -12.56
C GLN A 96 -18.42 -13.79 -12.29
N THR A 97 -19.38 -13.82 -11.38
CA THR A 97 -20.14 -12.62 -11.00
C THR A 97 -19.25 -11.60 -10.28
N LEU A 98 -18.39 -12.06 -9.37
CA LEU A 98 -17.42 -11.21 -8.70
C LEU A 98 -16.37 -10.67 -9.67
N LEU A 99 -15.84 -11.53 -10.54
CA LEU A 99 -14.88 -11.14 -11.58
C LEU A 99 -15.44 -10.03 -12.48
N LYS A 100 -16.70 -10.17 -12.92
CA LYS A 100 -17.38 -9.15 -13.71
C LYS A 100 -17.49 -7.82 -12.96
N LYS A 101 -17.91 -7.84 -11.69
CA LYS A 101 -17.98 -6.63 -10.83
C LYS A 101 -16.61 -5.95 -10.66
N ILE A 102 -15.54 -6.73 -10.55
CA ILE A 102 -14.17 -6.20 -10.46
C ILE A 102 -13.81 -5.50 -11.77
N LYS A 103 -14.01 -6.15 -12.91
CA LYS A 103 -13.71 -5.58 -14.24
C LYS A 103 -14.52 -4.29 -14.50
N GLU A 104 -15.81 -4.30 -14.20
CA GLU A 104 -16.67 -3.11 -14.33
C GLU A 104 -16.21 -1.95 -13.42
N CYS A 105 -15.76 -2.24 -12.20
CA CYS A 105 -15.25 -1.21 -11.30
C CYS A 105 -13.95 -0.54 -11.80
N PHE A 106 -13.16 -1.24 -12.61
CA PHE A 106 -11.91 -0.73 -13.16
C PHE A 106 -12.00 -0.31 -14.63
N ASP A 107 -13.20 -0.31 -15.20
CA ASP A 107 -13.44 0.18 -16.55
C ASP A 107 -12.98 1.64 -16.72
N GLU A 108 -12.53 1.99 -17.93
CA GLU A 108 -12.00 3.33 -18.24
C GLU A 108 -13.03 4.45 -17.99
N ASN A 109 -14.31 4.12 -18.10
CA ASN A 109 -15.41 5.05 -17.89
C ASN A 109 -15.82 5.20 -16.43
N THR A 110 -15.39 4.28 -15.55
CA THR A 110 -15.68 4.35 -14.12
C THR A 110 -14.92 5.51 -13.46
N SER A 111 -15.61 6.29 -12.66
CA SER A 111 -14.98 7.38 -11.92
C SER A 111 -14.02 6.82 -10.88
N ILE A 112 -12.81 7.39 -10.82
CA ILE A 112 -11.84 7.07 -9.75
C ILE A 112 -12.43 7.32 -8.36
N ASP A 113 -13.35 8.26 -8.24
CA ASP A 113 -14.00 8.56 -6.97
C ASP A 113 -14.97 7.46 -6.51
N GLU A 114 -15.40 6.56 -7.40
CA GLU A 114 -16.18 5.36 -7.06
C GLU A 114 -15.30 4.21 -6.56
N ILE A 115 -14.01 4.24 -6.88
CA ILE A 115 -13.02 3.23 -6.44
C ILE A 115 -12.55 3.53 -5.02
N LYS A 116 -12.47 4.80 -4.61
CA LYS A 116 -11.91 5.23 -3.31
C LYS A 116 -12.49 4.52 -2.09
N PRO A 117 -13.79 4.22 -1.98
CA PRO A 117 -14.35 3.46 -0.85
C PRO A 117 -13.83 2.02 -0.74
N LYS A 118 -13.28 1.49 -1.83
CA LYS A 118 -12.69 0.14 -1.89
C LYS A 118 -11.16 0.17 -1.79
N LEU A 119 -10.57 1.37 -1.75
CA LEU A 119 -9.14 1.55 -1.81
C LEU A 119 -8.50 1.41 -0.44
N HIS A 120 -7.53 0.51 -0.36
CA HIS A 120 -6.63 0.33 0.77
C HIS A 120 -5.20 0.65 0.34
N ILE A 121 -4.50 1.45 1.13
CA ILE A 121 -3.12 1.86 0.85
C ILE A 121 -2.21 1.38 1.98
N PRO A 122 -1.62 0.17 1.87
CA PRO A 122 -0.60 -0.28 2.79
C PRO A 122 0.72 0.43 2.50
N ILE A 123 1.28 1.06 3.53
CA ILE A 123 2.55 1.77 3.51
C ILE A 123 3.51 1.01 4.42
N LEU A 124 4.45 0.30 3.81
CA LEU A 124 5.47 -0.46 4.53
C LEU A 124 6.74 0.38 4.65
N LEU A 125 7.11 0.71 5.88
CA LEU A 125 8.38 1.37 6.19
C LEU A 125 9.29 0.38 6.92
N LEU A 126 10.25 -0.20 6.19
CA LEU A 126 11.37 -0.90 6.82
C LEU A 126 12.38 0.15 7.28
N HIS A 127 12.90 -0.01 8.48
CA HIS A 127 13.87 0.95 9.01
C HIS A 127 14.88 0.31 9.96
N GLU A 128 16.09 0.83 9.93
CA GLU A 128 17.07 0.51 10.98
C GLU A 128 16.58 1.04 12.32
N CYS A 129 16.77 0.23 13.36
CA CYS A 129 16.27 0.55 14.67
C CYS A 129 17.29 0.15 15.75
N GLN A 130 17.81 1.14 16.47
CA GLN A 130 18.78 0.89 17.54
C GLN A 130 18.22 0.03 18.67
N ILE A 131 16.93 0.14 18.98
CA ILE A 131 16.24 -0.71 19.96
C ILE A 131 16.35 -2.19 19.53
N THR A 132 16.13 -2.45 18.23
CA THR A 132 16.23 -3.79 17.66
C THR A 132 17.68 -4.27 17.59
N ALA A 133 18.61 -3.39 17.20
CA ALA A 133 20.03 -3.72 17.09
C ALA A 133 20.67 -4.07 18.44
N SER A 134 20.21 -3.45 19.52
CA SER A 134 20.73 -3.71 20.88
C SER A 134 20.05 -4.88 21.60
N THR A 135 19.07 -5.54 20.96
CA THR A 135 18.28 -6.60 21.60
C THR A 135 18.67 -7.96 21.04
N THR A 136 18.92 -8.92 21.92
CA THR A 136 19.29 -10.30 21.57
C THR A 136 18.14 -11.29 21.71
N GLU A 137 17.04 -10.90 22.36
CA GLU A 137 15.89 -11.76 22.59
C GLU A 137 14.56 -10.98 22.55
N MET A 138 13.47 -11.68 22.29
CA MET A 138 12.12 -11.12 22.23
C MET A 138 11.51 -10.97 23.64
N SER A 139 12.04 -10.04 24.43
CA SER A 139 11.55 -9.75 25.79
C SER A 139 10.32 -8.82 25.77
N ASP A 140 9.58 -8.77 26.90
CA ASP A 140 8.46 -7.83 27.03
C ASP A 140 8.95 -6.38 27.12
N GLU A 141 10.14 -6.14 27.63
CA GLU A 141 10.79 -4.83 27.63
C GLU A 141 11.05 -4.34 26.20
N TYR A 142 11.60 -5.21 25.35
CA TYR A 142 11.77 -4.92 23.93
C TYR A 142 10.44 -4.62 23.24
N LYS A 143 9.43 -5.48 23.42
CA LYS A 143 8.09 -5.27 22.84
C LYS A 143 7.49 -3.93 23.24
N ASN A 144 7.53 -3.60 24.53
CA ASN A 144 6.99 -2.34 25.03
C ASN A 144 7.74 -1.12 24.46
N SER A 145 9.06 -1.19 24.39
CA SER A 145 9.90 -0.12 23.84
C SER A 145 9.63 0.12 22.35
N ILE A 146 9.59 -0.97 21.55
CA ILE A 146 9.35 -0.85 20.11
C ILE A 146 7.91 -0.41 19.79
N ILE A 147 6.92 -0.88 20.54
CA ILE A 147 5.52 -0.45 20.40
C ILE A 147 5.37 1.03 20.73
N SER A 148 6.00 1.50 21.81
CA SER A 148 5.97 2.93 22.18
C SER A 148 6.60 3.79 21.09
N PHE A 149 7.80 3.43 20.64
CA PHE A 149 8.49 4.12 19.55
C PHE A 149 7.66 4.16 18.26
N HIS A 150 7.12 3.01 17.83
CA HIS A 150 6.32 2.93 16.62
C HIS A 150 5.00 3.71 16.74
N ARG A 151 4.40 3.75 17.93
CA ARG A 151 3.18 4.56 18.16
C ARG A 151 3.45 6.05 17.93
N ASP A 152 4.56 6.56 18.44
CA ASP A 152 4.96 7.97 18.26
C ASP A 152 5.24 8.28 16.79
N ARG A 153 5.92 7.37 16.08
CA ARG A 153 6.19 7.51 14.64
C ARG A 153 4.92 7.45 13.80
N ALA A 154 4.00 6.53 14.13
CA ALA A 154 2.72 6.43 13.46
C ALA A 154 1.87 7.69 13.67
N HIS A 155 1.85 8.23 14.90
CA HIS A 155 1.15 9.49 15.19
C HIS A 155 1.70 10.65 14.35
N SER A 156 3.02 10.80 14.32
CA SER A 156 3.68 11.82 13.49
C SER A 156 3.37 11.64 12.01
N PHE A 157 3.43 10.40 11.50
CA PHE A 157 3.11 10.08 10.12
C PHE A 157 1.68 10.49 9.74
N PHE A 158 0.67 10.00 10.47
CA PHE A 158 -0.73 10.29 10.16
C PHE A 158 -1.08 11.77 10.31
N LYS A 159 -0.49 12.48 11.28
CA LYS A 159 -0.66 13.94 11.39
C LYS A 159 -0.16 14.65 10.13
N LYS A 160 1.03 14.29 9.63
CA LYS A 160 1.60 14.85 8.39
C LYS A 160 0.76 14.48 7.16
N GLN A 161 0.32 13.22 7.08
CA GLN A 161 -0.51 12.71 5.99
C GLN A 161 -1.85 13.44 5.91
N ILE A 162 -2.57 13.60 7.04
CA ILE A 162 -3.83 14.33 7.09
C ILE A 162 -3.61 15.78 6.65
N ASN A 163 -2.60 16.47 7.17
CA ASN A 163 -2.29 17.84 6.78
C ASN A 163 -2.04 17.99 5.27
N LYS A 164 -1.45 16.98 4.64
CA LYS A 164 -1.11 17.01 3.22
C LYS A 164 -2.24 16.55 2.30
N LEU A 165 -2.96 15.50 2.69
CA LEU A 165 -3.87 14.77 1.80
C LEU A 165 -5.35 15.00 2.09
N SER A 166 -5.72 15.67 3.19
CA SER A 166 -7.14 15.86 3.55
C SER A 166 -7.96 16.63 2.51
N SER A 167 -7.31 17.41 1.64
CA SER A 167 -7.95 18.09 0.51
C SER A 167 -8.26 17.19 -0.69
N VAL A 168 -7.74 15.96 -0.71
CA VAL A 168 -8.06 14.97 -1.76
C VAL A 168 -9.53 14.60 -1.64
N HIS A 169 -10.28 14.74 -2.73
CA HIS A 169 -11.70 14.39 -2.74
C HIS A 169 -11.92 12.95 -2.26
N LYS A 170 -12.88 12.74 -1.35
CA LYS A 170 -13.17 11.46 -0.70
C LYS A 170 -11.96 10.82 0.06
N TYR A 171 -11.05 11.63 0.57
CA TYR A 171 -9.93 11.15 1.37
C TYR A 171 -10.37 10.28 2.55
N SER A 172 -11.45 10.66 3.23
CA SER A 172 -12.01 9.93 4.38
C SER A 172 -12.58 8.55 4.05
N GLU A 173 -12.78 8.24 2.77
CA GLU A 173 -13.28 6.93 2.33
C GLU A 173 -12.13 5.95 2.02
N ILE A 174 -10.88 6.43 1.99
CA ILE A 174 -9.67 5.62 1.73
C ILE A 174 -9.16 5.01 3.02
N ASN A 175 -8.82 3.73 2.99
CA ASN A 175 -8.25 3.02 4.13
C ASN A 175 -6.71 3.01 4.06
N PHE A 176 -6.04 3.64 5.01
CA PHE A 176 -4.58 3.68 5.10
C PHE A 176 -4.08 2.71 6.17
N HIS A 177 -3.03 1.95 5.84
CA HIS A 177 -2.39 0.98 6.73
C HIS A 177 -0.91 1.29 6.82
N LEU A 178 -0.44 1.76 7.98
CA LEU A 178 0.98 1.97 8.21
C LEU A 178 1.59 0.74 8.88
N ILE A 179 2.57 0.14 8.22
CA ILE A 179 3.31 -1.03 8.69
C ILE A 179 4.74 -0.59 8.95
N LEU A 180 5.13 -0.49 10.21
CA LEU A 180 6.50 -0.17 10.63
C LEU A 180 7.24 -1.47 10.93
N PHE A 181 8.34 -1.73 10.23
CA PHE A 181 9.10 -2.95 10.36
C PHE A 181 10.56 -2.63 10.74
N PRO A 182 10.96 -2.86 12.02
CA PRO A 182 12.30 -2.58 12.48
C PRO A 182 13.26 -3.69 12.05
N VAL A 183 14.45 -3.30 11.62
CA VAL A 183 15.59 -4.21 11.37
C VAL A 183 16.80 -3.70 12.15
N PRO A 184 17.75 -4.58 12.56
CA PRO A 184 18.96 -4.14 13.27
C PRO A 184 19.83 -3.24 12.39
N ASP A 185 20.06 -3.63 11.14
CA ASP A 185 20.80 -2.87 10.13
C ASP A 185 20.37 -3.30 8.72
N LYS A 186 20.89 -2.64 7.68
CA LYS A 186 20.63 -2.90 6.26
C LYS A 186 21.55 -3.92 5.61
N THR A 187 22.56 -4.38 6.31
CA THR A 187 23.58 -5.31 5.78
C THR A 187 23.11 -6.75 5.82
#